data_220418c0975d460fa732d4cf270cee27
#
_entry.id   220418c0975d460fa732d4cf270cee27
#
_cell.length_a   1.000
_cell.length_b   1.000
_cell.length_c   1.000
_cell.angle_alpha   90.00
_cell.angle_beta   90.00
_cell.angle_gamma   90.00
#
_symmetry.space_group_name_H-M   'P 1'
#
loop_
_entity.id
_entity.type
_entity.pdbx_description
1 polymer ?
#
loop_
_entity_poly.entity_id
_entity_poly.type
_entity_poly.pdbx_seq_one_letter_code
_entity_poly.pdbx_strand_id
1 'polypeptide(L)'
;MRKSHVLVLAGILLLLSPVLSQQKSLKVVLLYDMEGVSGATSVRHTDFGANPEYEEARKSLTADVNAAIAGLKAGGATEIIVVDGHGSGNSQGPDVLEAELLPPAKMISRDRSFDIYMDSYDQSVDAIVTVAMHAGAGNPAGFLSHTYTIEDIQYRVNGTPFNETMIMAMGAARFGIPIIMVSGDDQLEKEIRRYLPWIKYASGKRAAGRTKAEPFPREEVSRRIEKAAREALLALDTARLPENFPGPFRFALTFQDESQARTVAGLQGAELLADSVSVQIRSVDFEEGYRASLRLISAAGLVGRVQAMQRVLTAQPNAAALRDAVSKYITDRWLDPQPAPPAPGGAGAPQRYWGAR
;
A
#
# COMPACT_ATOMS: atom_id res chain seq x y z
N MET A 1 27.97 -10.45 -90.35
CA MET A 1 26.79 -10.40 -89.47
C MET A 1 27.24 -10.57 -88.02
N ARG A 2 27.37 -9.48 -87.27
CA ARG A 2 27.72 -9.46 -85.85
C ARG A 2 26.45 -9.39 -85.02
N LYS A 3 26.20 -10.40 -84.18
CA LYS A 3 25.10 -10.40 -83.22
C LYS A 3 25.56 -9.74 -81.96
N SER A 4 24.97 -8.62 -81.63
CA SER A 4 25.17 -7.91 -80.30
C SER A 4 24.26 -8.54 -79.25
N HIS A 5 24.84 -9.02 -78.17
CA HIS A 5 24.07 -9.43 -76.99
C HIS A 5 23.95 -8.24 -76.05
N VAL A 6 22.72 -7.83 -75.82
CA VAL A 6 22.40 -6.83 -74.79
C VAL A 6 22.16 -7.61 -73.46
N LEU A 7 23.02 -7.36 -72.48
CA LEU A 7 22.82 -7.87 -71.11
C LEU A 7 21.91 -6.85 -70.38
N VAL A 8 20.73 -7.32 -69.98
CA VAL A 8 19.83 -6.59 -69.07
C VAL A 8 20.18 -6.98 -67.66
N LEU A 9 20.82 -6.09 -66.87
CA LEU A 9 20.99 -6.21 -65.45
C LEU A 9 19.67 -5.82 -64.78
N ALA A 10 18.93 -6.76 -64.22
CA ALA A 10 17.81 -6.52 -63.34
C ALA A 10 18.34 -6.27 -61.93
N GLY A 11 18.35 -4.98 -61.49
CA GLY A 11 18.68 -4.58 -60.14
C GLY A 11 17.53 -4.94 -59.21
N ILE A 12 17.74 -5.90 -58.28
CA ILE A 12 16.81 -6.18 -57.20
C ILE A 12 17.01 -5.13 -56.13
N LEU A 13 16.10 -4.16 -56.04
CA LEU A 13 16.02 -3.18 -54.96
C LEU A 13 15.37 -3.91 -53.75
N LEU A 14 16.17 -4.41 -52.82
CA LEU A 14 15.71 -4.87 -51.51
C LEU A 14 15.23 -3.64 -50.70
N LEU A 15 13.92 -3.44 -50.68
CA LEU A 15 13.27 -2.52 -49.75
C LEU A 15 13.41 -3.10 -48.34
N LEU A 16 14.43 -2.66 -47.59
CA LEU A 16 14.52 -2.84 -46.15
C LEU A 16 13.41 -1.96 -45.53
N SER A 17 12.23 -2.55 -45.36
CA SER A 17 11.22 -1.94 -44.49
C SER A 17 11.78 -1.94 -43.07
N PRO A 18 11.86 -0.78 -42.38
CA PRO A 18 12.20 -0.80 -40.97
C PRO A 18 11.11 -1.59 -40.26
N VAL A 19 11.47 -2.73 -39.68
CA VAL A 19 10.63 -3.40 -38.69
C VAL A 19 10.58 -2.45 -37.53
N LEU A 20 9.54 -1.63 -37.46
CA LEU A 20 9.16 -0.88 -36.26
C LEU A 20 8.92 -1.97 -35.20
N SER A 21 9.94 -2.22 -34.39
CA SER A 21 9.78 -2.99 -33.16
C SER A 21 8.64 -2.31 -32.38
N GLN A 22 7.49 -2.95 -32.33
CA GLN A 22 6.37 -2.48 -31.55
C GLN A 22 6.85 -2.48 -30.10
N GLN A 23 7.16 -1.31 -29.58
CA GLN A 23 7.65 -1.16 -28.22
C GLN A 23 6.60 -1.80 -27.30
N LYS A 24 7.00 -2.84 -26.55
CA LYS A 24 6.10 -3.55 -25.63
C LYS A 24 5.47 -2.50 -24.70
N SER A 25 4.13 -2.45 -24.65
CA SER A 25 3.42 -1.64 -23.68
C SER A 25 3.76 -2.14 -22.30
N LEU A 26 4.32 -1.28 -21.44
CA LEU A 26 4.63 -1.59 -20.05
C LEU A 26 3.64 -0.88 -19.14
N LYS A 27 2.86 -1.69 -18.41
CA LYS A 27 1.89 -1.24 -17.43
C LYS A 27 2.42 -1.43 -16.02
N VAL A 28 2.49 -0.36 -15.25
CA VAL A 28 3.02 -0.34 -13.89
C VAL A 28 1.95 0.13 -12.92
N VAL A 29 1.81 -0.56 -11.79
CA VAL A 29 1.07 -0.06 -10.63
C VAL A 29 2.04 0.66 -9.71
N LEU A 30 1.70 1.89 -9.31
CA LEU A 30 2.41 2.70 -8.34
C LEU A 30 1.50 2.89 -7.13
N LEU A 31 1.77 2.17 -6.04
CA LEU A 31 1.12 2.39 -4.76
C LEU A 31 1.94 3.40 -3.96
N TYR A 32 1.29 4.36 -3.32
CA TYR A 32 1.95 5.26 -2.38
C TYR A 32 1.34 5.15 -0.99
N ASP A 33 2.11 5.60 -0.01
CA ASP A 33 1.72 5.77 1.37
C ASP A 33 2.10 7.17 1.86
N MET A 34 1.88 7.51 3.12
CA MET A 34 2.11 8.85 3.65
C MET A 34 3.25 8.91 4.66
N GLU A 35 3.46 7.88 5.45
CA GLU A 35 4.44 7.83 6.53
C GLU A 35 5.88 7.92 6.00
N GLY A 36 6.14 7.33 4.84
CA GLY A 36 7.45 7.36 4.20
C GLY A 36 7.75 8.60 3.37
N VAL A 37 6.83 9.55 3.22
CA VAL A 37 7.00 10.80 2.47
C VAL A 37 8.27 11.54 2.90
N SER A 38 9.05 12.03 1.94
CA SER A 38 10.34 12.66 2.17
C SER A 38 10.30 13.82 3.18
N GLY A 39 9.21 14.58 3.22
CA GLY A 39 9.01 15.71 4.13
C GLY A 39 8.33 15.38 5.46
N ALA A 40 7.75 14.18 5.65
CA ALA A 40 7.02 13.84 6.86
C ALA A 40 7.97 13.50 8.02
N THR A 41 7.86 14.23 9.14
CA THR A 41 8.72 14.11 10.33
C THR A 41 7.95 13.97 11.64
N SER A 42 6.63 14.03 11.59
CA SER A 42 5.73 13.86 12.73
C SER A 42 4.42 13.21 12.29
N VAL A 43 3.65 12.64 13.22
CA VAL A 43 2.33 12.05 12.95
C VAL A 43 1.34 13.04 12.33
N ARG A 44 1.50 14.34 12.60
CA ARG A 44 0.61 15.38 12.05
C ARG A 44 0.67 15.48 10.53
N HIS A 45 1.77 15.03 9.92
CA HIS A 45 1.90 14.98 8.46
C HIS A 45 1.07 13.86 7.82
N THR A 46 0.62 12.87 8.61
CA THR A 46 -0.20 11.74 8.17
C THR A 46 -1.63 11.78 8.71
N ASP A 47 -1.97 12.81 9.53
CA ASP A 47 -3.26 12.94 10.17
C ASP A 47 -4.26 13.68 9.26
N PHE A 48 -5.31 12.98 8.85
CA PHE A 48 -6.35 13.52 7.99
C PHE A 48 -7.08 14.72 8.62
N GLY A 49 -7.43 15.71 7.82
CA GLY A 49 -8.25 16.84 8.24
C GLY A 49 -7.64 18.19 7.90
N ALA A 50 -8.25 19.29 8.39
CA ALA A 50 -7.80 20.66 8.17
C ALA A 50 -6.54 20.98 8.99
N ASN A 51 -5.43 20.40 8.61
CA ASN A 51 -4.15 20.42 9.29
C ASN A 51 -3.07 20.87 8.29
N PRO A 52 -2.40 22.01 8.53
CA PRO A 52 -1.41 22.56 7.59
C PRO A 52 -0.25 21.62 7.29
N GLU A 53 0.19 20.84 8.28
CA GLU A 53 1.30 19.88 8.12
C GLU A 53 0.90 18.75 7.17
N TYR A 54 -0.34 18.27 7.25
CA TYR A 54 -0.86 17.28 6.31
C TYR A 54 -0.95 17.84 4.89
N GLU A 55 -1.44 19.07 4.70
CA GLU A 55 -1.49 19.70 3.38
C GLU A 55 -0.08 19.93 2.78
N GLU A 56 0.92 20.22 3.61
CA GLU A 56 2.31 20.29 3.17
C GLU A 56 2.86 18.91 2.79
N ALA A 57 2.54 17.89 3.57
CA ALA A 57 2.94 16.51 3.29
C ALA A 57 2.31 15.98 2.00
N ARG A 58 1.04 16.32 1.69
CA ARG A 58 0.38 16.01 0.40
C ARG A 58 1.15 16.55 -0.81
N LYS A 59 1.65 17.79 -0.72
CA LYS A 59 2.49 18.39 -1.77
C LYS A 59 3.82 17.63 -1.90
N SER A 60 4.41 17.24 -0.79
CA SER A 60 5.65 16.47 -0.76
C SER A 60 5.43 15.09 -1.35
N LEU A 61 4.34 14.42 -0.98
CA LEU A 61 3.94 13.12 -1.52
C LEU A 61 3.73 13.21 -3.05
N THR A 62 3.00 14.21 -3.51
CA THR A 62 2.77 14.41 -4.95
C THR A 62 4.08 14.59 -5.71
N ALA A 63 5.05 15.30 -5.12
CA ALA A 63 6.38 15.44 -5.72
C ALA A 63 7.14 14.10 -5.75
N ASP A 64 7.11 13.30 -4.67
CA ASP A 64 7.75 11.98 -4.61
C ASP A 64 7.12 11.00 -5.62
N VAL A 65 5.79 10.99 -5.72
CA VAL A 65 5.04 10.18 -6.70
C VAL A 65 5.37 10.62 -8.14
N ASN A 66 5.40 11.92 -8.41
CA ASN A 66 5.75 12.45 -9.72
C ASN A 66 7.20 12.14 -10.11
N ALA A 67 8.13 12.12 -9.16
CA ALA A 67 9.50 11.67 -9.42
C ALA A 67 9.54 10.18 -9.84
N ALA A 68 8.75 9.32 -9.19
CA ALA A 68 8.63 7.93 -9.60
C ALA A 68 7.98 7.80 -11.00
N ILE A 69 6.91 8.55 -11.28
CA ILE A 69 6.25 8.59 -12.60
C ILE A 69 7.25 9.01 -13.70
N ALA A 70 8.04 10.05 -13.46
CA ALA A 70 9.06 10.52 -14.40
C ALA A 70 10.10 9.43 -14.68
N GLY A 71 10.60 8.77 -13.64
CA GLY A 71 11.54 7.66 -13.75
C GLY A 71 10.96 6.46 -14.51
N LEU A 72 9.74 6.05 -14.20
CA LEU A 72 9.03 4.97 -14.88
C LEU A 72 8.81 5.28 -16.36
N LYS A 73 8.35 6.49 -16.66
CA LYS A 73 8.18 6.96 -18.05
C LYS A 73 9.50 6.93 -18.81
N ALA A 74 10.60 7.42 -18.20
CA ALA A 74 11.93 7.37 -18.78
C ALA A 74 12.48 5.93 -18.92
N GLY A 75 11.98 4.98 -18.11
CA GLY A 75 12.25 3.54 -18.21
C GLY A 75 11.39 2.81 -19.23
N GLY A 76 10.39 3.47 -19.85
CA GLY A 76 9.56 2.89 -20.91
C GLY A 76 8.12 2.54 -20.49
N ALA A 77 7.67 2.91 -19.30
CA ALA A 77 6.27 2.73 -18.89
C ALA A 77 5.33 3.53 -19.80
N THR A 78 4.30 2.86 -20.31
CA THR A 78 3.28 3.46 -21.19
C THR A 78 1.95 3.68 -20.47
N GLU A 79 1.71 2.94 -19.39
CA GLU A 79 0.56 3.07 -18.51
C GLU A 79 1.01 2.98 -17.07
N ILE A 80 0.58 3.93 -16.23
CA ILE A 80 0.88 3.96 -14.80
C ILE A 80 -0.43 4.15 -14.05
N ILE A 81 -0.78 3.17 -13.22
CA ILE A 81 -1.96 3.21 -12.35
C ILE A 81 -1.48 3.60 -10.95
N VAL A 82 -1.94 4.74 -10.45
CA VAL A 82 -1.60 5.21 -9.11
C VAL A 82 -2.66 4.75 -8.11
N VAL A 83 -2.21 4.19 -7.00
CA VAL A 83 -3.05 3.62 -5.93
C VAL A 83 -2.76 4.33 -4.62
N ASP A 84 -3.80 4.79 -3.96
CA ASP A 84 -3.71 5.38 -2.63
C ASP A 84 -3.66 4.29 -1.56
N GLY A 85 -2.52 4.16 -0.88
CA GLY A 85 -2.29 3.21 0.20
C GLY A 85 -2.71 3.72 1.57
N HIS A 86 -2.64 5.03 1.79
CA HIS A 86 -2.92 5.68 3.07
C HIS A 86 -4.31 6.32 3.13
N GLY A 87 -4.67 7.08 2.10
CA GLY A 87 -5.87 7.92 2.06
C GLY A 87 -7.20 7.18 1.87
N SER A 88 -7.19 5.85 1.88
CA SER A 88 -8.41 5.03 1.73
C SER A 88 -9.50 5.38 2.75
N GLY A 89 -9.14 6.03 3.87
CA GLY A 89 -10.04 6.59 4.86
C GLY A 89 -10.48 8.04 4.59
N ASN A 90 -9.85 8.74 3.66
CA ASN A 90 -10.19 10.13 3.33
C ASN A 90 -11.41 10.18 2.41
N SER A 91 -12.55 10.59 2.93
CA SER A 91 -13.80 10.68 2.17
C SER A 91 -13.84 11.81 1.13
N GLN A 92 -12.85 12.70 1.13
CA GLN A 92 -12.83 13.89 0.27
C GLN A 92 -11.94 13.75 -0.96
N GLY A 93 -11.06 12.76 -0.99
CA GLY A 93 -10.15 12.53 -2.11
C GLY A 93 -8.89 11.74 -1.72
N PRO A 94 -8.02 11.45 -2.68
CA PRO A 94 -6.73 10.81 -2.43
C PRO A 94 -5.76 11.77 -1.76
N ASP A 95 -4.70 11.23 -1.14
CA ASP A 95 -3.68 12.06 -0.49
C ASP A 95 -2.83 12.85 -1.48
N VAL A 96 -2.53 12.32 -2.66
CA VAL A 96 -1.90 13.09 -3.73
C VAL A 96 -2.83 14.18 -4.28
N LEU A 97 -2.24 15.25 -4.80
CA LEU A 97 -2.95 16.26 -5.58
C LEU A 97 -3.17 15.71 -7.00
N GLU A 98 -4.29 14.99 -7.20
CA GLU A 98 -4.57 14.22 -8.43
C GLU A 98 -4.38 15.04 -9.70
N ALA A 99 -4.77 16.33 -9.68
CA ALA A 99 -4.63 17.24 -10.81
C ALA A 99 -3.17 17.56 -11.18
N GLU A 100 -2.22 17.30 -10.29
CA GLU A 100 -0.79 17.56 -10.46
C GLU A 100 0.00 16.31 -10.87
N LEU A 101 -0.65 15.15 -11.00
CA LEU A 101 0.02 13.93 -11.45
C LEU A 101 0.50 14.04 -12.90
N LEU A 102 1.74 13.64 -13.14
CA LEU A 102 2.33 13.66 -14.46
C LEU A 102 1.74 12.56 -15.37
N PRO A 103 1.46 12.86 -16.67
CA PRO A 103 1.06 11.82 -17.61
C PRO A 103 2.22 10.86 -17.92
N PRO A 104 1.95 9.56 -18.16
CA PRO A 104 0.65 8.94 -18.42
C PRO A 104 -0.09 8.39 -17.18
N ALA A 105 0.30 8.78 -15.97
CA ALA A 105 -0.27 8.26 -14.74
C ALA A 105 -1.75 8.64 -14.57
N LYS A 106 -2.52 7.71 -13.99
CA LYS A 106 -3.93 7.88 -13.64
C LYS A 106 -4.22 7.29 -12.29
N MET A 107 -4.96 8.02 -11.48
CA MET A 107 -5.43 7.55 -10.18
C MET A 107 -6.53 6.51 -10.36
N ILE A 108 -6.42 5.37 -9.66
CA ILE A 108 -7.51 4.39 -9.59
C ILE A 108 -8.58 4.88 -8.62
N SER A 109 -9.83 4.75 -9.01
CA SER A 109 -10.97 4.91 -8.09
C SER A 109 -12.14 4.05 -8.56
N ARG A 110 -12.98 3.61 -7.61
CA ARG A 110 -14.13 2.74 -7.89
C ARG A 110 -15.40 3.29 -7.23
N ASP A 111 -16.54 2.74 -7.61
CA ASP A 111 -17.86 2.99 -7.01
C ASP A 111 -18.09 2.23 -5.70
N ARG A 112 -17.15 1.35 -5.33
CA ARG A 112 -17.13 0.57 -4.10
C ARG A 112 -15.73 0.46 -3.55
N SER A 113 -15.62 0.23 -2.23
CA SER A 113 -14.34 -0.05 -1.58
C SER A 113 -13.67 -1.31 -2.16
N PHE A 114 -12.36 -1.32 -2.19
CA PHE A 114 -11.55 -2.43 -2.69
C PHE A 114 -10.26 -2.53 -1.88
N ASP A 115 -9.71 -3.73 -1.81
CA ASP A 115 -8.43 -3.96 -1.16
C ASP A 115 -7.28 -3.48 -2.06
N ILE A 116 -6.48 -2.55 -1.55
CA ILE A 116 -5.40 -1.93 -2.32
C ILE A 116 -4.25 -2.90 -2.60
N TYR A 117 -4.02 -3.87 -1.72
CA TYR A 117 -2.92 -4.83 -1.84
C TYR A 117 -3.28 -6.05 -2.68
N MET A 118 -4.58 -6.33 -2.91
CA MET A 118 -5.04 -7.50 -3.64
C MET A 118 -5.86 -7.19 -4.89
N ASP A 119 -6.59 -6.07 -4.90
CA ASP A 119 -7.57 -5.77 -5.95
C ASP A 119 -7.14 -4.60 -6.86
N SER A 120 -5.98 -3.95 -6.62
CA SER A 120 -5.53 -2.81 -7.42
C SER A 120 -4.79 -3.20 -8.71
N TYR A 121 -4.56 -4.47 -8.95
CA TYR A 121 -3.83 -4.99 -10.11
C TYR A 121 -4.41 -6.35 -10.56
N ASP A 122 -4.07 -6.73 -11.77
CA ASP A 122 -4.38 -8.02 -12.38
C ASP A 122 -3.21 -8.46 -13.29
N GLN A 123 -3.37 -9.59 -13.95
CA GLN A 123 -2.36 -10.19 -14.83
C GLN A 123 -1.91 -9.31 -16.01
N SER A 124 -2.55 -8.16 -16.25
CA SER A 124 -2.14 -7.20 -17.30
C SER A 124 -1.02 -6.26 -16.85
N VAL A 125 -0.64 -6.29 -15.57
CA VAL A 125 0.39 -5.45 -14.97
C VAL A 125 1.76 -6.13 -15.12
N ASP A 126 2.76 -5.39 -15.59
CA ASP A 126 4.12 -5.91 -15.77
C ASP A 126 4.98 -5.77 -14.49
N ALA A 127 4.75 -4.74 -13.68
CA ALA A 127 5.51 -4.47 -12.46
C ALA A 127 4.75 -3.59 -11.48
N ILE A 128 5.19 -3.64 -10.22
CA ILE A 128 4.70 -2.75 -9.16
C ILE A 128 5.87 -1.95 -8.59
N VAL A 129 5.64 -0.68 -8.29
CA VAL A 129 6.49 0.17 -7.47
C VAL A 129 5.71 0.70 -6.28
N THR A 130 6.40 0.90 -5.14
CA THR A 130 5.78 1.51 -3.97
C THR A 130 6.57 2.74 -3.53
N VAL A 131 5.86 3.81 -3.18
CA VAL A 131 6.45 5.12 -2.86
C VAL A 131 6.00 5.54 -1.47
N ALA A 132 6.93 6.10 -0.71
CA ALA A 132 6.65 6.66 0.61
C ALA A 132 6.14 5.64 1.65
N MET A 133 6.59 4.40 1.54
CA MET A 133 6.26 3.32 2.47
C MET A 133 7.03 3.43 3.79
N HIS A 134 6.63 2.67 4.78
CA HIS A 134 7.20 2.64 6.13
C HIS A 134 7.50 1.22 6.62
N ALA A 135 8.26 1.11 7.72
CA ALA A 135 8.57 -0.15 8.38
C ALA A 135 7.33 -0.78 9.02
N GLY A 136 7.32 -2.10 9.16
CA GLY A 136 6.21 -2.86 9.71
C GLY A 136 6.02 -2.73 11.21
N ALA A 137 4.84 -3.15 11.70
CA ALA A 137 4.53 -3.24 13.11
C ALA A 137 5.57 -4.08 13.88
N GLY A 138 5.89 -3.63 15.09
CA GLY A 138 6.92 -4.26 15.93
C GLY A 138 8.35 -3.79 15.67
N ASN A 139 8.57 -2.82 14.76
CA ASN A 139 9.87 -2.16 14.56
C ASN A 139 9.90 -0.81 15.31
N PRO A 140 10.48 -0.73 16.52
CA PRO A 140 10.50 0.52 17.30
C PRO A 140 11.47 1.57 16.73
N ALA A 141 12.35 1.19 15.81
CA ALA A 141 13.28 2.09 15.15
C ALA A 141 12.69 2.74 13.90
N GLY A 142 11.63 2.17 13.30
CA GLY A 142 10.94 2.69 12.12
C GLY A 142 10.06 3.89 12.45
N PHE A 143 10.06 4.90 11.59
CA PHE A 143 9.19 6.07 11.75
C PHE A 143 7.74 5.68 11.46
N LEU A 144 6.83 5.97 12.39
CA LEU A 144 5.39 5.64 12.36
C LEU A 144 5.10 4.17 11.96
N SER A 145 6.02 3.26 12.30
CA SER A 145 5.96 1.84 11.92
C SER A 145 4.69 1.17 12.40
N HIS A 146 3.94 0.56 11.48
CA HIS A 146 2.72 -0.19 11.73
C HIS A 146 2.44 -1.17 10.58
N THR A 147 1.34 -1.93 10.63
CA THR A 147 0.88 -2.77 9.52
C THR A 147 -0.65 -2.74 9.53
N TYR A 148 -1.27 -2.15 8.52
CA TYR A 148 -2.71 -1.89 8.32
C TYR A 148 -3.38 -0.95 9.31
N THR A 149 -2.96 -0.95 10.56
CA THR A 149 -3.61 -0.21 11.63
C THR A 149 -2.58 0.25 12.64
N ILE A 150 -2.79 1.46 13.16
CA ILE A 150 -1.96 2.04 14.23
C ILE A 150 -2.10 1.29 15.57
N GLU A 151 -2.89 0.22 15.63
CA GLU A 151 -3.06 -0.62 16.82
C GLU A 151 -1.87 -1.57 17.06
N ASP A 152 -0.76 -1.40 16.33
CA ASP A 152 0.52 -2.11 16.48
C ASP A 152 0.38 -3.65 16.45
N ILE A 153 -0.48 -4.14 15.57
CA ILE A 153 -0.68 -5.57 15.34
C ILE A 153 0.47 -6.10 14.47
N GLN A 154 1.35 -6.92 15.05
CA GLN A 154 2.44 -7.52 14.30
C GLN A 154 1.91 -8.61 13.39
N TYR A 155 2.34 -8.57 12.14
CA TYR A 155 1.93 -9.50 11.09
C TYR A 155 3.11 -10.37 10.65
N ARG A 156 2.94 -11.68 10.69
CA ARG A 156 3.98 -12.63 10.27
C ARG A 156 3.42 -13.66 9.29
N VAL A 157 4.21 -13.97 8.27
CA VAL A 157 3.90 -15.07 7.35
C VAL A 157 5.06 -16.08 7.41
N ASN A 158 4.75 -17.33 7.71
CA ASN A 158 5.74 -18.39 7.89
C ASN A 158 6.87 -18.01 8.89
N GLY A 159 6.53 -17.25 9.93
CA GLY A 159 7.47 -16.76 10.94
C GLY A 159 8.24 -15.49 10.57
N THR A 160 8.16 -15.05 9.33
CA THR A 160 8.77 -13.80 8.83
C THR A 160 7.88 -12.61 9.16
N PRO A 161 8.40 -11.55 9.80
CA PRO A 161 7.65 -10.29 9.91
C PRO A 161 7.36 -9.71 8.53
N PHE A 162 6.11 -9.31 8.30
CA PHE A 162 5.68 -8.69 7.04
C PHE A 162 5.25 -7.25 7.31
N ASN A 163 5.76 -6.36 6.48
CA ASN A 163 5.23 -5.02 6.28
C ASN A 163 4.31 -5.01 5.04
N GLU A 164 3.68 -3.91 4.76
CA GLU A 164 2.70 -3.75 3.70
C GLU A 164 3.29 -3.95 2.29
N THR A 165 4.54 -3.49 2.09
CA THR A 165 5.29 -3.78 0.85
C THR A 165 5.44 -5.27 0.60
N MET A 166 5.76 -6.05 1.64
CA MET A 166 5.90 -7.52 1.51
C MET A 166 4.55 -8.20 1.30
N ILE A 167 3.48 -7.70 1.91
CA ILE A 167 2.12 -8.19 1.67
C ILE A 167 1.74 -7.99 0.21
N MET A 168 1.97 -6.80 -0.34
CA MET A 168 1.72 -6.53 -1.74
C MET A 168 2.58 -7.40 -2.66
N ALA A 169 3.86 -7.61 -2.31
CA ALA A 169 4.75 -8.48 -3.09
C ALA A 169 4.24 -9.92 -3.18
N MET A 170 3.74 -10.47 -2.06
CA MET A 170 3.16 -11.83 -2.04
C MET A 170 1.83 -11.89 -2.78
N GLY A 171 0.97 -10.89 -2.63
CA GLY A 171 -0.28 -10.79 -3.37
C GLY A 171 -0.06 -10.71 -4.88
N ALA A 172 0.92 -9.92 -5.33
CA ALA A 172 1.26 -9.75 -6.73
C ALA A 172 1.94 -11.00 -7.35
N ALA A 173 2.67 -11.77 -6.54
CA ALA A 173 3.37 -12.98 -6.98
C ALA A 173 2.42 -14.03 -7.58
N ARG A 174 1.14 -14.07 -7.17
CA ARG A 174 0.12 -14.97 -7.75
C ARG A 174 -0.13 -14.73 -9.25
N PHE A 175 0.16 -13.53 -9.73
CA PHE A 175 0.07 -13.16 -11.16
C PHE A 175 1.44 -13.10 -11.85
N GLY A 176 2.52 -13.45 -11.13
CA GLY A 176 3.88 -13.34 -11.65
C GLY A 176 4.41 -11.90 -11.70
N ILE A 177 3.81 -10.97 -10.97
CA ILE A 177 4.15 -9.54 -11.00
C ILE A 177 5.18 -9.23 -9.90
N PRO A 178 6.40 -8.76 -10.23
CA PRO A 178 7.38 -8.35 -9.24
C PRO A 178 7.13 -6.94 -8.73
N ILE A 179 7.45 -6.70 -7.43
CA ILE A 179 7.79 -5.35 -6.98
C ILE A 179 9.24 -5.08 -7.38
N ILE A 180 9.48 -3.93 -8.01
CA ILE A 180 10.79 -3.60 -8.57
C ILE A 180 11.47 -2.41 -7.90
N MET A 181 10.69 -1.50 -7.28
CA MET A 181 11.22 -0.31 -6.63
C MET A 181 10.38 0.01 -5.38
N VAL A 182 11.06 0.47 -4.33
CA VAL A 182 10.44 0.95 -3.09
C VAL A 182 11.11 2.26 -2.66
N SER A 183 10.34 3.22 -2.18
CA SER A 183 10.87 4.35 -1.41
C SER A 183 10.22 4.41 -0.02
N GLY A 184 10.97 4.94 0.96
CA GLY A 184 10.54 5.05 2.34
C GLY A 184 11.68 5.45 3.26
N ASP A 185 11.61 5.08 4.54
CA ASP A 185 12.68 5.31 5.50
C ASP A 185 13.78 4.21 5.43
N ASP A 186 14.91 4.46 6.12
CA ASP A 186 16.05 3.53 6.15
C ASP A 186 15.78 2.23 6.94
N GLN A 187 14.74 2.18 7.77
CA GLN A 187 14.38 0.97 8.53
C GLN A 187 13.55 0.02 7.66
N LEU A 188 12.63 0.54 6.85
CA LEU A 188 11.95 -0.25 5.84
C LEU A 188 12.95 -0.90 4.88
N GLU A 189 13.99 -0.16 4.44
CA GLU A 189 15.03 -0.73 3.58
C GLU A 189 15.66 -1.99 4.20
N LYS A 190 16.02 -1.94 5.49
CA LYS A 190 16.60 -3.07 6.20
C LYS A 190 15.67 -4.28 6.29
N GLU A 191 14.38 -4.04 6.48
CA GLU A 191 13.37 -5.10 6.54
C GLU A 191 13.24 -5.83 5.20
N ILE A 192 13.12 -5.08 4.10
CA ILE A 192 12.81 -5.68 2.80
C ILE A 192 14.02 -6.25 2.07
N ARG A 193 15.23 -5.72 2.28
CA ARG A 193 16.46 -6.17 1.58
C ARG A 193 16.74 -7.65 1.72
N ARG A 194 16.34 -8.24 2.85
CA ARG A 194 16.53 -9.66 3.10
C ARG A 194 15.66 -10.54 2.20
N TYR A 195 14.45 -10.07 1.86
CA TYR A 195 13.44 -10.88 1.17
C TYR A 195 13.26 -10.47 -0.29
N LEU A 196 13.58 -9.23 -0.62
CA LEU A 196 13.44 -8.63 -1.94
C LEU A 196 14.78 -7.96 -2.35
N PRO A 197 15.89 -8.72 -2.45
CA PRO A 197 17.23 -8.13 -2.64
C PRO A 197 17.43 -7.46 -4.00
N TRP A 198 16.60 -7.75 -4.99
CA TRP A 198 16.66 -7.13 -6.33
C TRP A 198 16.06 -5.73 -6.39
N ILE A 199 15.26 -5.33 -5.39
CA ILE A 199 14.55 -4.05 -5.39
C ILE A 199 15.53 -2.87 -5.48
N LYS A 200 15.22 -1.89 -6.30
CA LYS A 200 15.83 -0.57 -6.24
C LYS A 200 15.19 0.21 -5.10
N TYR A 201 16.00 0.66 -4.16
CA TYR A 201 15.50 1.40 -3.00
C TYR A 201 15.92 2.87 -3.06
N ALA A 202 14.96 3.77 -2.78
CA ALA A 202 15.20 5.20 -2.65
C ALA A 202 14.84 5.66 -1.23
N SER A 203 15.84 5.82 -0.35
CA SER A 203 15.59 6.33 0.99
C SER A 203 15.31 7.83 0.95
N GLY A 204 14.15 8.22 1.52
CA GLY A 204 13.65 9.60 1.63
C GLY A 204 14.00 10.28 2.95
N LYS A 205 14.30 9.50 4.00
CA LYS A 205 14.59 9.99 5.34
C LYS A 205 15.31 8.91 6.16
N ARG A 206 15.88 9.33 7.28
CA ARG A 206 16.38 8.45 8.33
C ARG A 206 15.38 8.43 9.47
N ALA A 207 14.91 7.26 9.84
CA ALA A 207 14.10 7.09 11.04
C ALA A 207 14.99 7.31 12.30
N ALA A 208 14.50 8.10 13.24
CA ALA A 208 15.12 8.33 14.55
C ALA A 208 14.23 7.81 15.69
N GLY A 209 13.54 6.69 15.42
CA GLY A 209 12.54 6.07 16.26
C GLY A 209 11.12 6.33 15.77
N ARG A 210 10.14 5.73 16.46
CA ARG A 210 8.74 5.68 16.02
C ARG A 210 8.10 7.08 15.78
N THR A 211 8.52 8.10 16.49
CA THR A 211 7.88 9.43 16.47
C THR A 211 8.71 10.52 15.82
N LYS A 212 9.91 10.19 15.33
CA LYS A 212 10.85 11.16 14.76
C LYS A 212 11.55 10.63 13.53
N ALA A 213 11.74 11.50 12.55
CA ALA A 213 12.56 11.23 11.38
C ALA A 213 13.40 12.47 11.02
N GLU A 214 14.53 12.24 10.38
CA GLU A 214 15.43 13.23 9.82
C GLU A 214 15.27 13.19 8.30
N PRO A 215 14.64 14.20 7.66
CA PRO A 215 14.44 14.20 6.23
C PRO A 215 15.74 14.46 5.49
N PHE A 216 15.91 13.89 4.32
CA PHE A 216 16.92 14.31 3.37
C PHE A 216 16.42 15.52 2.55
N PRO A 217 17.32 16.29 1.90
CA PRO A 217 16.93 17.39 1.03
C PRO A 217 15.97 16.90 -0.07
N ARG A 218 14.81 17.56 -0.23
CA ARG A 218 13.73 17.14 -1.13
C ARG A 218 14.23 16.88 -2.57
N GLU A 219 15.00 17.79 -3.13
CA GLU A 219 15.52 17.64 -4.49
C GLU A 219 16.42 16.42 -4.66
N GLU A 220 17.16 16.06 -3.61
CA GLU A 220 17.99 14.87 -3.60
C GLU A 220 17.11 13.61 -3.57
N VAL A 221 16.06 13.61 -2.75
CA VAL A 221 15.10 12.49 -2.67
C VAL A 221 14.39 12.30 -4.00
N SER A 222 13.87 13.38 -4.61
CA SER A 222 13.22 13.31 -5.92
C SER A 222 14.14 12.70 -6.98
N ARG A 223 15.42 13.12 -7.03
CA ARG A 223 16.41 12.53 -7.96
C ARG A 223 16.68 11.04 -7.66
N ARG A 224 16.74 10.64 -6.38
CA ARG A 224 16.91 9.23 -5.97
C ARG A 224 15.73 8.38 -6.41
N ILE A 225 14.50 8.85 -6.19
CA ILE A 225 13.26 8.16 -6.56
C ILE A 225 13.17 8.02 -8.09
N GLU A 226 13.36 9.11 -8.84
CA GLU A 226 13.34 9.09 -10.30
C GLU A 226 14.37 8.11 -10.88
N LYS A 227 15.59 8.19 -10.40
CA LYS A 227 16.69 7.28 -10.81
C LYS A 227 16.33 5.83 -10.49
N ALA A 228 15.90 5.55 -9.26
CA ALA A 228 15.57 4.19 -8.82
C ALA A 228 14.42 3.60 -9.63
N ALA A 229 13.36 4.36 -9.89
CA ALA A 229 12.22 3.93 -10.69
C ALA A 229 12.62 3.62 -12.14
N ARG A 230 13.44 4.48 -12.76
CA ARG A 230 13.96 4.25 -14.10
C ARG A 230 14.82 3.00 -14.18
N GLU A 231 15.80 2.87 -13.28
CA GLU A 231 16.73 1.74 -13.26
C GLU A 231 16.02 0.43 -12.95
N ALA A 232 14.99 0.45 -12.08
CA ALA A 232 14.18 -0.71 -11.76
C ALA A 232 13.41 -1.22 -12.98
N LEU A 233 12.76 -0.33 -13.73
CA LEU A 233 12.00 -0.73 -14.91
C LEU A 233 12.92 -1.21 -16.05
N LEU A 234 14.07 -0.57 -16.25
CA LEU A 234 15.06 -1.03 -17.22
C LEU A 234 15.66 -2.40 -16.88
N ALA A 235 15.64 -2.78 -15.60
CA ALA A 235 16.13 -4.07 -15.10
C ALA A 235 15.00 -5.08 -14.84
N LEU A 236 13.79 -4.85 -15.37
CA LEU A 236 12.60 -5.67 -15.11
C LEU A 236 12.85 -7.17 -15.34
N ASP A 237 13.57 -7.54 -16.40
CA ASP A 237 13.87 -8.93 -16.73
C ASP A 237 14.72 -9.66 -15.66
N THR A 238 15.37 -8.91 -14.76
CA THR A 238 16.14 -9.46 -13.65
C THR A 238 15.37 -9.51 -12.33
N ALA A 239 14.17 -8.93 -12.30
CA ALA A 239 13.32 -8.94 -11.13
C ALA A 239 12.80 -10.37 -10.84
N ARG A 240 12.54 -10.62 -9.57
CA ARG A 240 12.12 -11.94 -9.09
C ARG A 240 10.86 -11.81 -8.24
N LEU A 241 10.24 -12.95 -7.96
CA LEU A 241 9.14 -13.07 -7.01
C LEU A 241 9.69 -13.46 -5.62
N PRO A 242 8.93 -13.21 -4.53
CA PRO A 242 9.30 -13.68 -3.21
C PRO A 242 9.53 -15.20 -3.16
N GLU A 243 10.57 -15.65 -2.48
CA GLU A 243 11.00 -17.06 -2.46
C GLU A 243 9.95 -18.02 -1.85
N ASN A 244 9.12 -17.53 -0.93
CA ASN A 244 8.14 -18.35 -0.21
C ASN A 244 6.80 -18.52 -0.94
N PHE A 245 6.72 -18.15 -2.21
CA PHE A 245 5.55 -18.41 -3.05
C PHE A 245 5.75 -19.72 -3.83
N PRO A 246 4.78 -20.66 -3.93
CA PRO A 246 3.33 -20.51 -3.68
C PRO A 246 2.80 -20.99 -2.30
N GLY A 247 3.57 -21.26 -1.31
CA GLY A 247 3.06 -21.68 0.01
C GLY A 247 3.35 -23.14 0.34
N PRO A 248 2.73 -23.77 1.36
CA PRO A 248 1.61 -23.28 2.20
C PRO A 248 2.00 -22.18 3.20
N PHE A 249 0.99 -21.44 3.70
CA PHE A 249 1.18 -20.25 4.52
C PHE A 249 0.65 -20.43 5.94
N ARG A 250 1.39 -19.88 6.91
CA ARG A 250 0.98 -19.67 8.29
C ARG A 250 1.01 -18.17 8.57
N PHE A 251 -0.16 -17.59 8.80
CA PHE A 251 -0.31 -16.19 9.17
C PHE A 251 -0.42 -16.12 10.69
N ALA A 252 0.47 -15.38 11.34
CA ALA A 252 0.41 -15.15 12.76
C ALA A 252 0.24 -13.65 13.03
N LEU A 253 -0.74 -13.32 13.87
CA LEU A 253 -1.05 -11.96 14.29
C LEU A 253 -0.75 -11.88 15.80
N THR A 254 0.10 -10.92 16.20
CA THR A 254 0.37 -10.64 17.61
C THR A 254 -0.29 -9.31 17.97
N PHE A 255 -1.20 -9.33 18.92
CA PHE A 255 -1.97 -8.19 19.40
C PHE A 255 -1.32 -7.53 20.60
N GLN A 256 -1.79 -6.34 20.98
CA GLN A 256 -1.30 -5.62 22.15
C GLN A 256 -1.71 -6.27 23.48
N ASP A 257 -2.86 -6.93 23.51
CA ASP A 257 -3.35 -7.58 24.71
C ASP A 257 -4.08 -8.91 24.45
N GLU A 258 -4.18 -9.71 25.53
CA GLU A 258 -4.78 -11.03 25.52
C GLU A 258 -6.28 -11.00 25.15
N SER A 259 -7.00 -9.94 25.47
CA SER A 259 -8.45 -9.87 25.20
C SER A 259 -8.72 -9.77 23.70
N GLN A 260 -7.88 -9.08 22.95
CA GLN A 260 -7.95 -9.02 21.50
C GLN A 260 -7.72 -10.40 20.88
N ALA A 261 -6.63 -11.08 21.30
CA ALA A 261 -6.30 -12.42 20.81
C ALA A 261 -7.41 -13.44 21.11
N ARG A 262 -7.92 -13.46 22.35
CA ARG A 262 -9.01 -14.37 22.77
C ARG A 262 -10.32 -14.11 22.04
N THR A 263 -10.62 -12.84 21.73
CA THR A 263 -11.84 -12.49 20.99
C THR A 263 -11.85 -13.04 19.58
N VAL A 264 -10.67 -13.09 18.93
CA VAL A 264 -10.56 -13.58 17.55
C VAL A 264 -10.19 -15.04 17.44
N ALA A 265 -9.78 -15.68 18.56
CA ALA A 265 -9.52 -17.11 18.60
C ALA A 265 -10.77 -17.90 18.21
N GLY A 266 -10.62 -18.88 17.33
CA GLY A 266 -11.72 -19.67 16.75
C GLY A 266 -12.40 -19.03 15.54
N LEU A 267 -12.28 -17.71 15.32
CA LEU A 267 -12.76 -17.06 14.10
C LEU A 267 -11.87 -17.44 12.92
N GLN A 268 -12.44 -17.71 11.78
CA GLN A 268 -11.69 -18.03 10.54
C GLN A 268 -10.69 -19.22 10.73
N GLY A 269 -10.92 -20.10 11.69
CA GLY A 269 -9.98 -21.18 12.01
C GLY A 269 -8.71 -20.73 12.76
N ALA A 270 -8.74 -19.54 13.39
CA ALA A 270 -7.60 -19.03 14.14
C ALA A 270 -7.37 -19.81 15.44
N GLU A 271 -6.15 -20.25 15.65
CA GLU A 271 -5.67 -20.93 16.87
C GLU A 271 -4.95 -19.90 17.76
N LEU A 272 -5.32 -19.84 19.06
CA LEU A 272 -4.60 -19.05 20.06
C LEU A 272 -3.24 -19.71 20.32
N LEU A 273 -2.17 -18.90 20.28
CA LEU A 273 -0.83 -19.40 20.57
C LEU A 273 -0.52 -19.39 22.09
N ALA A 274 0.56 -20.07 22.49
CA ALA A 274 0.94 -20.24 23.88
C ALA A 274 1.30 -18.93 24.61
N ASP A 275 1.63 -17.86 23.87
CA ASP A 275 1.91 -16.54 24.43
C ASP A 275 0.64 -15.77 24.85
N SER A 276 -0.54 -16.32 24.56
CA SER A 276 -1.86 -15.76 24.88
C SER A 276 -2.21 -14.44 24.19
N VAL A 277 -1.30 -13.84 23.43
CA VAL A 277 -1.48 -12.56 22.69
C VAL A 277 -1.42 -12.72 21.19
N SER A 278 -1.08 -13.92 20.70
CA SER A 278 -1.00 -14.21 19.28
C SER A 278 -2.03 -15.25 18.85
N VAL A 279 -2.51 -15.11 17.61
CA VAL A 279 -3.28 -16.15 16.94
C VAL A 279 -2.61 -16.53 15.63
N GLN A 280 -2.86 -17.77 15.17
CA GLN A 280 -2.36 -18.28 13.91
C GLN A 280 -3.48 -18.85 13.06
N ILE A 281 -3.48 -18.56 11.77
CA ILE A 281 -4.29 -19.23 10.75
C ILE A 281 -3.40 -19.90 9.71
N ARG A 282 -3.90 -20.95 9.06
CA ARG A 282 -3.21 -21.69 8.00
C ARG A 282 -4.02 -21.60 6.72
N SER A 283 -3.35 -21.38 5.59
CA SER A 283 -3.96 -21.44 4.27
C SER A 283 -2.99 -22.03 3.25
N VAL A 284 -3.52 -22.66 2.23
CA VAL A 284 -2.76 -23.09 1.06
C VAL A 284 -2.65 -21.99 0.03
N ASP A 285 -3.54 -21.00 0.09
CA ASP A 285 -3.60 -19.82 -0.76
C ASP A 285 -3.29 -18.55 0.03
N PHE A 286 -2.43 -17.67 -0.54
CA PHE A 286 -2.02 -16.44 0.14
C PHE A 286 -3.17 -15.46 0.30
N GLU A 287 -3.97 -15.23 -0.76
CA GLU A 287 -5.06 -14.26 -0.70
C GLU A 287 -6.15 -14.69 0.28
N GLU A 288 -6.50 -15.97 0.31
CA GLU A 288 -7.48 -16.50 1.25
C GLU A 288 -7.01 -16.28 2.71
N GLY A 289 -5.77 -16.67 3.01
CA GLY A 289 -5.18 -16.47 4.35
C GLY A 289 -5.02 -15.00 4.73
N TYR A 290 -4.63 -14.17 3.80
CA TYR A 290 -4.57 -12.72 3.95
C TYR A 290 -5.95 -12.13 4.29
N ARG A 291 -6.99 -12.41 3.48
CA ARG A 291 -8.35 -11.91 3.72
C ARG A 291 -8.94 -12.44 5.04
N ALA A 292 -8.59 -13.66 5.43
CA ALA A 292 -8.95 -14.18 6.75
C ALA A 292 -8.25 -13.38 7.87
N SER A 293 -6.95 -13.10 7.73
CA SER A 293 -6.21 -12.30 8.71
C SER A 293 -6.73 -10.87 8.84
N LEU A 294 -7.16 -10.23 7.74
CA LEU A 294 -7.79 -8.89 7.80
C LEU A 294 -9.09 -8.88 8.60
N ARG A 295 -9.92 -9.93 8.48
CA ARG A 295 -11.13 -10.06 9.30
C ARG A 295 -10.78 -10.17 10.80
N LEU A 296 -9.71 -10.89 11.14
CA LEU A 296 -9.23 -10.97 12.53
C LEU A 296 -8.70 -9.61 13.01
N ILE A 297 -7.90 -8.92 12.22
CA ILE A 297 -7.40 -7.57 12.53
C ILE A 297 -8.56 -6.61 12.77
N SER A 298 -9.56 -6.61 11.90
CA SER A 298 -10.74 -5.74 12.03
C SER A 298 -11.54 -6.04 13.30
N ALA A 299 -11.74 -7.31 13.62
CA ALA A 299 -12.46 -7.72 14.83
C ALA A 299 -11.68 -7.37 16.11
N ALA A 300 -10.37 -7.63 16.13
CA ALA A 300 -9.50 -7.28 17.26
C ALA A 300 -9.40 -5.76 17.45
N GLY A 301 -9.28 -5.01 16.35
CA GLY A 301 -9.24 -3.56 16.38
C GLY A 301 -10.53 -2.94 16.93
N LEU A 302 -11.69 -3.51 16.61
CA LEU A 302 -12.95 -3.08 17.22
C LEU A 302 -12.93 -3.25 18.74
N VAL A 303 -12.42 -4.38 19.24
CA VAL A 303 -12.28 -4.64 20.68
C VAL A 303 -11.37 -3.61 21.34
N GLY A 304 -10.18 -3.37 20.76
CA GLY A 304 -9.22 -2.37 21.24
C GLY A 304 -9.84 -0.96 21.34
N ARG A 305 -10.55 -0.55 20.29
CA ARG A 305 -11.24 0.76 20.25
C ARG A 305 -12.35 0.87 21.28
N VAL A 306 -13.18 -0.17 21.44
CA VAL A 306 -14.24 -0.17 22.48
C VAL A 306 -13.63 -0.07 23.86
N GLN A 307 -12.55 -0.79 24.16
CA GLN A 307 -11.83 -0.69 25.42
C GLN A 307 -11.23 0.69 25.66
N ALA A 308 -10.61 1.29 24.65
CA ALA A 308 -10.07 2.64 24.72
C ALA A 308 -11.20 3.66 25.01
N MET A 309 -12.33 3.58 24.29
CA MET A 309 -13.51 4.41 24.56
C MET A 309 -14.02 4.21 25.99
N GLN A 310 -14.14 2.98 26.48
CA GLN A 310 -14.57 2.71 27.87
C GLN A 310 -13.62 3.32 28.89
N ARG A 311 -12.30 3.22 28.70
CA ARG A 311 -11.32 3.87 29.59
C ARG A 311 -11.48 5.38 29.62
N VAL A 312 -11.61 6.01 28.45
CA VAL A 312 -11.82 7.47 28.34
C VAL A 312 -13.13 7.88 29.00
N LEU A 313 -14.23 7.18 28.73
CA LEU A 313 -15.54 7.48 29.30
C LEU A 313 -15.57 7.31 30.83
N THR A 314 -14.95 6.25 31.36
CA THR A 314 -14.92 6.00 32.80
C THR A 314 -14.04 6.98 33.55
N ALA A 315 -13.08 7.61 32.92
CA ALA A 315 -12.25 8.66 33.50
C ALA A 315 -12.94 10.05 33.56
N GLN A 316 -14.11 10.22 32.92
CA GLN A 316 -14.80 11.51 32.95
C GLN A 316 -15.52 11.74 34.30
N PRO A 317 -15.59 12.98 34.80
CA PRO A 317 -16.31 13.33 36.05
C PRO A 317 -17.79 12.92 36.00
N ASN A 318 -18.41 12.89 34.83
CA ASN A 318 -19.82 12.54 34.61
C ASN A 318 -19.99 11.11 34.00
N ALA A 319 -19.06 10.22 34.25
CA ALA A 319 -19.04 8.86 33.67
C ALA A 319 -20.37 8.08 33.85
N ALA A 320 -21.03 8.22 35.00
CA ALA A 320 -22.31 7.59 35.27
C ALA A 320 -23.39 8.09 34.29
N ALA A 321 -23.55 9.41 34.17
CA ALA A 321 -24.52 10.01 33.26
C ALA A 321 -24.25 9.65 31.79
N LEU A 322 -22.98 9.52 31.39
CA LEU A 322 -22.63 9.07 30.05
C LEU A 322 -23.02 7.59 29.78
N ARG A 323 -22.80 6.71 30.76
CA ARG A 323 -23.26 5.30 30.66
C ARG A 323 -24.79 5.22 30.55
N ASP A 324 -25.51 5.97 31.37
CA ASP A 324 -26.97 6.03 31.35
C ASP A 324 -27.48 6.55 29.98
N ALA A 325 -26.83 7.57 29.43
CA ALA A 325 -27.15 8.10 28.10
C ALA A 325 -26.93 7.06 27.00
N VAL A 326 -25.84 6.30 27.04
CA VAL A 326 -25.59 5.21 26.09
C VAL A 326 -26.64 4.11 26.23
N SER A 327 -26.95 3.68 27.46
CA SER A 327 -27.98 2.67 27.73
C SER A 327 -29.34 3.12 27.22
N LYS A 328 -29.71 4.37 27.49
CA LYS A 328 -30.95 4.96 26.99
C LYS A 328 -30.98 4.98 25.46
N TYR A 329 -29.90 5.41 24.81
CA TYR A 329 -29.83 5.42 23.34
C TYR A 329 -30.03 4.03 22.73
N ILE A 330 -29.43 2.99 23.31
CA ILE A 330 -29.60 1.61 22.87
C ILE A 330 -31.06 1.15 23.05
N THR A 331 -31.64 1.44 24.20
CA THR A 331 -33.04 1.09 24.52
C THR A 331 -34.02 1.80 23.60
N ASP A 332 -33.84 3.11 23.38
CA ASP A 332 -34.71 3.90 22.51
C ASP A 332 -34.67 3.33 21.06
N ARG A 333 -33.50 2.97 20.55
CA ARG A 333 -33.36 2.35 19.23
C ARG A 333 -33.98 0.95 19.13
N TRP A 334 -33.96 0.22 20.21
CA TRP A 334 -34.62 -1.09 20.25
C TRP A 334 -36.14 -0.97 20.27
N LEU A 335 -36.67 0.01 20.99
CA LEU A 335 -38.11 0.22 21.11
C LEU A 335 -38.73 0.92 19.89
N ASP A 336 -37.99 1.83 19.27
CA ASP A 336 -38.36 2.58 18.07
C ASP A 336 -37.21 2.57 17.05
N PRO A 337 -37.07 1.50 16.23
CA PRO A 337 -35.95 1.37 15.28
C PRO A 337 -36.09 2.42 14.17
N GLN A 338 -35.35 3.52 14.32
CA GLN A 338 -35.16 4.52 13.26
C GLN A 338 -34.23 3.97 12.19
N PRO A 339 -34.43 4.29 10.89
CA PRO A 339 -33.44 3.97 9.87
C PRO A 339 -32.09 4.58 10.24
N ALA A 340 -31.01 3.87 9.97
CA ALA A 340 -29.67 4.39 10.18
C ALA A 340 -29.57 5.77 9.52
N PRO A 341 -28.99 6.79 10.20
CA PRO A 341 -28.73 8.06 9.55
C PRO A 341 -27.93 7.83 8.28
N PRO A 342 -28.17 8.57 7.19
CA PRO A 342 -27.36 8.45 6.00
C PRO A 342 -25.89 8.66 6.37
N ALA A 343 -25.01 7.91 5.72
CA ALA A 343 -23.59 8.08 5.92
C ALA A 343 -23.20 9.56 5.75
N PRO A 344 -22.26 10.09 6.56
CA PRO A 344 -21.80 11.47 6.40
C PRO A 344 -21.29 11.65 4.97
N GLY A 345 -21.92 12.53 4.19
CA GLY A 345 -21.60 12.72 2.77
C GLY A 345 -22.83 12.63 1.90
N GLY A 346 -23.88 13.33 2.23
CA GLY A 346 -25.20 13.52 1.64
C GLY A 346 -25.44 13.01 0.21
N ALA A 347 -26.69 12.62 -0.04
CA ALA A 347 -27.21 12.26 -1.36
C ALA A 347 -26.90 13.36 -2.41
N GLY A 348 -25.96 13.09 -3.32
CA GLY A 348 -25.72 14.06 -4.39
C GLY A 348 -24.68 13.67 -5.43
N ALA A 349 -23.57 13.10 -5.06
CA ALA A 349 -22.56 12.61 -6.01
C ALA A 349 -22.34 11.11 -5.79
N PRO A 350 -22.09 10.33 -6.85
CA PRO A 350 -21.70 8.93 -6.67
C PRO A 350 -20.42 8.90 -5.83
N GLN A 351 -20.48 8.16 -4.71
CA GLN A 351 -19.35 8.01 -3.81
C GLN A 351 -18.21 7.30 -4.55
N ARG A 352 -17.04 7.90 -4.54
CA ARG A 352 -15.82 7.29 -5.08
C ARG A 352 -14.97 6.75 -3.94
N TYR A 353 -14.31 5.64 -4.21
CA TYR A 353 -13.40 4.98 -3.28
C TYR A 353 -12.03 4.83 -3.94
N TRP A 354 -10.97 5.20 -3.21
CA TRP A 354 -9.58 5.06 -3.65
C TRP A 354 -8.91 3.82 -3.03
N GLY A 355 -9.62 3.12 -2.13
CA GLY A 355 -9.16 1.90 -1.48
C GLY A 355 -10.22 1.27 -0.59
N ALA A 356 -9.79 0.59 0.47
CA ALA A 356 -10.65 0.04 1.51
C ALA A 356 -11.03 1.13 2.52
N ARG A 357 -12.18 0.96 3.15
CA ARG A 357 -12.60 1.71 4.34
C ARG A 357 -12.76 0.76 5.51
#